data_f4cdaa20b062825faa7367c30ce8a634
#
_entry.id   f4cdaa20b062825faa7367c30ce8a634
#
_cell.length_a   1.000
_cell.length_b   1.000
_cell.length_c   1.000
_cell.angle_alpha   90.00
_cell.angle_beta   90.00
_cell.angle_gamma   90.00
#
_symmetry.space_group_name_H-M   'P 1'
#
loop_
_entity.id
_entity.type
_entity.pdbx_description
1 polymer ?
#
loop_
_entity_poly.entity_id
_entity_poly.type
_entity_poly.pdbx_seq_one_letter_code
_entity_poly.pdbx_strand_id
1 'polypeptide(L)'
;SGTAVGALSSGKVYRKDEIDRRHMNVFHQIDGWYLAPKKEKVITIDDLKKVLSDIALAAFGPKIKYRFNPDTFPYTDPSLEMELDKDGNGMWVEVLGAGIVKGSVLDTLGVDSSVWNGWAFGFGLERLAIISMELPDIRLLWSNDERVKKQLKLGVTFKEVSKYPPVVRDISFIVEKGFVPNNYFDLVREVAGDLIEEVHLLDTYENEAKLG
;
A
#
# COMPACT_ATOMS: atom_id res chain seq x y z
N SER A 1 -3.29 17.67 -36.40
CA SER A 1 -4.38 16.95 -35.70
C SER A 1 -3.73 16.04 -34.66
N GLY A 2 -3.75 16.46 -33.39
CA GLY A 2 -3.21 15.63 -32.31
C GLY A 2 -4.29 14.67 -31.81
N THR A 3 -3.88 13.46 -31.46
CA THR A 3 -4.67 12.48 -30.69
C THR A 3 -4.46 12.72 -29.20
N ALA A 4 -5.44 12.35 -28.39
CA ALA A 4 -5.29 12.37 -26.93
C ALA A 4 -4.07 11.55 -26.49
N VAL A 5 -3.39 11.99 -25.44
CA VAL A 5 -2.16 11.40 -24.93
C VAL A 5 -2.18 11.39 -23.40
N GLY A 6 -1.62 10.37 -22.80
CA GLY A 6 -1.42 10.27 -21.37
C GLY A 6 -0.16 9.50 -21.02
N ALA A 7 0.34 9.72 -19.82
CA ALA A 7 1.46 8.97 -19.30
C ALA A 7 1.31 8.72 -17.79
N LEU A 8 1.97 7.66 -17.33
CA LEU A 8 2.19 7.36 -15.93
C LEU A 8 3.70 7.35 -15.68
N SER A 9 4.10 7.92 -14.57
CA SER A 9 5.47 7.84 -14.06
C SER A 9 5.47 7.41 -12.61
N SER A 10 6.54 6.77 -12.17
CA SER A 10 6.73 6.41 -10.77
C SER A 10 8.16 6.67 -10.34
N GLY A 11 8.33 7.07 -9.11
CA GLY A 11 9.65 7.35 -8.57
C GLY A 11 9.65 7.80 -7.13
N LYS A 12 10.87 8.00 -6.60
CA LYS A 12 11.07 8.60 -5.29
C LYS A 12 10.80 10.08 -5.35
N VAL A 13 10.05 10.57 -4.37
CA VAL A 13 9.78 11.99 -4.17
C VAL A 13 10.27 12.43 -2.78
N TYR A 14 10.58 13.71 -2.66
CA TYR A 14 11.19 14.29 -1.48
C TYR A 14 10.35 15.48 -1.03
N ARG A 15 9.96 15.48 0.26
CA ARG A 15 9.27 16.61 0.89
C ARG A 15 9.97 16.98 2.18
N LYS A 16 9.94 18.26 2.51
CA LYS A 16 10.46 18.77 3.78
C LYS A 16 9.40 18.59 4.89
N ASP A 17 8.92 17.38 5.06
CA ASP A 17 7.96 17.05 6.10
C ASP A 17 8.68 16.49 7.33
N GLU A 18 8.09 16.67 8.51
CA GLU A 18 8.52 15.96 9.71
C GLU A 18 8.13 14.49 9.59
N ILE A 19 9.05 13.61 10.04
CA ILE A 19 8.83 12.17 10.03
C ILE A 19 7.94 11.82 11.23
N ASP A 20 6.75 11.30 10.96
CA ASP A 20 5.82 10.80 11.96
C ASP A 20 5.23 9.43 11.56
N ARG A 21 4.12 9.05 12.16
CA ARG A 21 3.44 7.77 11.86
C ARG A 21 2.82 7.73 10.46
N ARG A 22 2.61 8.87 9.81
CA ARG A 22 1.90 9.01 8.54
C ARG A 22 2.71 9.69 7.46
N HIS A 23 3.84 10.32 7.82
CA HIS A 23 4.66 11.12 6.92
C HIS A 23 6.11 10.68 6.93
N MET A 24 6.69 10.65 5.73
CA MET A 24 8.12 10.46 5.49
C MET A 24 8.61 11.59 4.58
N ASN A 25 9.84 12.01 4.79
CA ASN A 25 10.51 13.00 3.94
C ASN A 25 10.93 12.43 2.58
N VAL A 26 10.98 11.11 2.45
CA VAL A 26 11.24 10.37 1.20
C VAL A 26 10.17 9.29 1.08
N PHE A 27 9.48 9.25 -0.04
CA PHE A 27 8.45 8.25 -0.33
C PHE A 27 8.36 8.01 -1.83
N HIS A 28 7.47 7.11 -2.26
CA HIS A 28 7.25 6.83 -3.68
C HIS A 28 5.89 7.36 -4.13
N GLN A 29 5.86 7.91 -5.32
CA GLN A 29 4.64 8.43 -5.93
C GLN A 29 4.47 7.86 -7.33
N ILE A 30 3.23 7.60 -7.70
CA ILE A 30 2.81 7.40 -9.08
C ILE A 30 2.08 8.67 -9.50
N ASP A 31 2.56 9.30 -10.54
CA ASP A 31 1.94 10.46 -11.17
C ASP A 31 1.34 10.07 -12.50
N GLY A 32 0.14 10.53 -12.75
CA GLY A 32 -0.54 10.34 -14.02
C GLY A 32 -1.04 11.66 -14.58
N TRP A 33 -0.98 11.79 -15.88
CA TRP A 33 -1.59 12.90 -16.58
C TRP A 33 -2.20 12.46 -17.92
N TYR A 34 -3.19 13.19 -18.36
CA TYR A 34 -3.88 12.95 -19.62
C TYR A 34 -4.27 14.28 -20.26
N LEU A 35 -3.98 14.42 -21.56
CA LEU A 35 -4.33 15.58 -22.36
C LEU A 35 -5.14 15.15 -23.58
N ALA A 36 -6.16 15.94 -23.92
CA ALA A 36 -6.94 15.75 -25.15
C ALA A 36 -7.16 17.09 -25.86
N PRO A 37 -7.29 17.05 -27.20
CA PRO A 37 -7.72 18.23 -27.95
C PRO A 37 -9.13 18.64 -27.52
N LYS A 38 -9.34 19.92 -27.21
CA LYS A 38 -10.67 20.46 -26.81
C LYS A 38 -11.76 20.21 -27.85
N LYS A 39 -11.39 20.14 -29.13
CA LYS A 39 -12.32 19.80 -30.22
C LYS A 39 -12.88 18.38 -30.12
N GLU A 40 -12.13 17.44 -29.49
CA GLU A 40 -12.58 16.09 -29.28
C GLU A 40 -13.33 15.95 -27.96
N LYS A 41 -12.77 16.57 -26.89
CA LYS A 41 -13.38 16.54 -25.58
C LYS A 41 -12.88 17.70 -24.70
N VAL A 42 -13.83 18.46 -24.17
CA VAL A 42 -13.54 19.36 -23.04
C VAL A 42 -13.58 18.50 -21.77
N ILE A 43 -12.40 18.30 -21.18
CA ILE A 43 -12.22 17.48 -19.99
C ILE A 43 -12.74 18.22 -18.76
N THR A 44 -13.54 17.54 -17.97
CA THR A 44 -14.17 18.06 -16.75
C THR A 44 -13.61 17.42 -15.49
N ILE A 45 -13.86 18.03 -14.34
CA ILE A 45 -13.52 17.44 -13.04
C ILE A 45 -14.24 16.09 -12.81
N ASP A 46 -15.43 15.92 -13.35
CA ASP A 46 -16.17 14.66 -13.21
C ASP A 46 -15.57 13.53 -14.06
N ASP A 47 -14.97 13.85 -15.21
CA ASP A 47 -14.17 12.86 -15.96
C ASP A 47 -12.98 12.36 -15.13
N LEU A 48 -12.29 13.28 -14.46
CA LEU A 48 -11.19 12.93 -13.57
C LEU A 48 -11.67 12.10 -12.39
N LYS A 49 -12.74 12.51 -11.70
CA LYS A 49 -13.33 11.76 -10.58
C LYS A 49 -13.68 10.32 -10.98
N LYS A 50 -14.22 10.12 -12.19
CA LYS A 50 -14.52 8.78 -12.70
C LYS A 50 -13.25 7.92 -12.80
N VAL A 51 -12.18 8.44 -13.40
CA VAL A 51 -10.90 7.73 -13.53
C VAL A 51 -10.35 7.37 -12.15
N LEU A 52 -10.36 8.33 -11.20
CA LEU A 52 -9.86 8.10 -9.84
C LEU A 52 -10.70 7.08 -9.08
N SER A 53 -12.03 7.09 -9.27
CA SER A 53 -12.94 6.09 -8.70
C SER A 53 -12.63 4.69 -9.25
N ASP A 54 -12.43 4.56 -10.56
CA ASP A 54 -12.08 3.29 -11.21
C ASP A 54 -10.73 2.75 -10.66
N ILE A 55 -9.75 3.62 -10.44
CA ILE A 55 -8.47 3.26 -9.82
C ILE A 55 -8.68 2.75 -8.38
N ALA A 56 -9.46 3.46 -7.57
CA ALA A 56 -9.73 3.05 -6.18
C ALA A 56 -10.45 1.69 -6.11
N LEU A 57 -11.47 1.49 -6.96
CA LEU A 57 -12.19 0.22 -7.04
C LEU A 57 -11.30 -0.93 -7.52
N ALA A 58 -10.41 -0.68 -8.48
CA ALA A 58 -9.46 -1.68 -8.97
C ALA A 58 -8.41 -2.06 -7.91
N ALA A 59 -7.92 -1.08 -7.13
CA ALA A 59 -6.90 -1.31 -6.12
C ALA A 59 -7.41 -1.96 -4.83
N PHE A 60 -8.63 -1.61 -4.38
CA PHE A 60 -9.17 -2.00 -3.08
C PHE A 60 -10.47 -2.81 -3.15
N GLY A 61 -10.97 -3.04 -4.36
CA GLY A 61 -12.21 -3.79 -4.57
C GLY A 61 -13.49 -2.95 -4.43
N PRO A 62 -14.65 -3.55 -4.77
CA PRO A 62 -15.92 -2.82 -4.95
C PRO A 62 -16.56 -2.32 -3.65
N LYS A 63 -16.05 -2.72 -2.48
CA LYS A 63 -16.58 -2.31 -1.17
C LYS A 63 -15.90 -1.08 -0.60
N ILE A 64 -14.81 -0.61 -1.22
CA ILE A 64 -14.07 0.57 -0.75
C ILE A 64 -14.98 1.79 -0.75
N LYS A 65 -14.99 2.55 0.33
CA LYS A 65 -15.62 3.86 0.38
C LYS A 65 -14.60 4.92 0.02
N TYR A 66 -15.01 5.88 -0.78
CA TYR A 66 -14.18 7.00 -1.16
C TYR A 66 -14.99 8.29 -1.21
N ARG A 67 -14.31 9.41 -1.05
CA ARG A 67 -14.89 10.75 -1.23
C ARG A 67 -13.85 11.68 -1.83
N PHE A 68 -14.35 12.76 -2.42
CA PHE A 68 -13.54 13.83 -2.98
C PHE A 68 -13.77 15.10 -2.19
N ASN A 69 -12.68 15.73 -1.76
CA ASN A 69 -12.72 17.05 -1.11
C ASN A 69 -12.07 18.08 -2.04
N PRO A 70 -12.58 19.32 -2.08
CA PRO A 70 -11.88 20.40 -2.77
C PRO A 70 -10.50 20.64 -2.14
N ASP A 71 -9.52 20.93 -3.00
CA ASP A 71 -8.18 21.31 -2.58
C ASP A 71 -7.61 22.39 -3.52
N THR A 72 -6.42 22.88 -3.24
CA THR A 72 -5.77 23.94 -4.04
C THR A 72 -4.32 23.57 -4.31
N PHE A 73 -4.01 23.33 -5.59
CA PHE A 73 -2.64 23.12 -6.04
C PHE A 73 -2.19 24.21 -7.03
N PRO A 74 -0.90 24.56 -7.07
CA PRO A 74 -0.42 25.63 -7.91
C PRO A 74 -0.58 25.37 -9.42
N TYR A 75 -0.66 24.10 -9.83
CA TYR A 75 -0.65 23.65 -11.24
C TYR A 75 -2.00 23.15 -11.75
N THR A 76 -3.02 23.03 -10.90
CA THR A 76 -4.37 22.59 -11.28
C THR A 76 -5.46 23.52 -10.76
N ASP A 77 -6.59 23.59 -11.50
CA ASP A 77 -7.81 24.32 -11.14
C ASP A 77 -8.98 23.84 -12.02
N PRO A 78 -10.08 23.30 -11.47
CA PRO A 78 -10.25 22.95 -10.06
C PRO A 78 -9.32 21.80 -9.61
N SER A 79 -9.02 21.79 -8.32
CA SER A 79 -8.22 20.77 -7.68
C SER A 79 -9.06 20.01 -6.64
N LEU A 80 -8.68 18.78 -6.36
CA LEU A 80 -9.31 17.94 -5.37
C LEU A 80 -8.30 16.96 -4.76
N GLU A 81 -8.62 16.48 -3.58
CA GLU A 81 -8.02 15.30 -2.97
C GLU A 81 -9.03 14.16 -2.93
N MET A 82 -8.52 12.92 -2.89
CA MET A 82 -9.34 11.74 -2.68
C MET A 82 -8.96 11.07 -1.36
N GLU A 83 -9.96 10.76 -0.55
CA GLU A 83 -9.84 10.00 0.66
C GLU A 83 -10.53 8.65 0.53
N LEU A 84 -9.94 7.65 1.18
CA LEU A 84 -10.48 6.29 1.29
C LEU A 84 -10.83 5.96 2.74
N ASP A 85 -11.91 5.20 2.94
CA ASP A 85 -12.29 4.54 4.17
C ASP A 85 -12.44 3.04 3.88
N LYS A 86 -11.38 2.27 4.21
CA LYS A 86 -11.29 0.83 3.91
C LYS A 86 -12.37 0.03 4.63
N ASP A 87 -12.59 0.33 5.90
CA ASP A 87 -13.43 -0.49 6.78
C ASP A 87 -14.86 0.03 6.89
N GLY A 88 -15.13 1.21 6.33
CA GLY A 88 -16.43 1.86 6.41
C GLY A 88 -16.76 2.37 7.83
N ASN A 89 -15.76 2.59 8.65
CA ASN A 89 -15.85 3.01 10.04
C ASN A 89 -15.74 4.54 10.25
N GLY A 90 -15.59 5.30 9.16
CA GLY A 90 -15.44 6.76 9.18
C GLY A 90 -13.99 7.23 9.33
N MET A 91 -13.01 6.33 9.33
CA MET A 91 -11.58 6.70 9.32
C MET A 91 -11.10 6.96 7.89
N TRP A 92 -11.16 8.21 7.50
CA TRP A 92 -10.77 8.66 6.16
C TRP A 92 -9.26 8.92 6.10
N VAL A 93 -8.64 8.41 5.05
CA VAL A 93 -7.22 8.61 4.76
C VAL A 93 -7.07 9.19 3.37
N GLU A 94 -6.47 10.38 3.27
CA GLU A 94 -6.09 10.98 2.00
C GLU A 94 -5.06 10.11 1.29
N VAL A 95 -5.28 9.82 0.01
CA VAL A 95 -4.40 8.95 -0.79
C VAL A 95 -3.80 9.64 -1.99
N LEU A 96 -4.45 10.67 -2.54
CA LEU A 96 -3.99 11.38 -3.72
C LEU A 96 -4.50 12.81 -3.79
N GLY A 97 -3.72 13.64 -4.49
CA GLY A 97 -4.15 14.93 -5.00
C GLY A 97 -4.30 14.89 -6.51
N ALA A 98 -5.28 15.62 -7.05
CA ALA A 98 -5.56 15.65 -8.48
C ALA A 98 -6.24 16.95 -8.90
N GLY A 99 -6.31 17.21 -10.21
CA GLY A 99 -7.06 18.35 -10.73
C GLY A 99 -6.95 18.52 -12.24
N ILE A 100 -7.68 19.51 -12.72
CA ILE A 100 -7.61 19.93 -14.13
C ILE A 100 -6.37 20.82 -14.29
N VAL A 101 -5.52 20.49 -15.26
CA VAL A 101 -4.27 21.22 -15.50
C VAL A 101 -4.60 22.65 -15.95
N LYS A 102 -3.99 23.63 -15.29
CA LYS A 102 -4.15 25.05 -15.65
C LYS A 102 -3.62 25.32 -17.05
N GLY A 103 -4.33 26.16 -17.83
CA GLY A 103 -3.86 26.58 -19.14
C GLY A 103 -2.47 27.22 -19.12
N SER A 104 -2.17 28.03 -18.10
CA SER A 104 -0.85 28.65 -17.92
C SER A 104 0.28 27.62 -17.76
N VAL A 105 0.00 26.47 -17.17
CA VAL A 105 0.99 25.37 -17.05
C VAL A 105 1.24 24.73 -18.41
N LEU A 106 0.17 24.45 -19.17
CA LEU A 106 0.28 23.92 -20.52
C LEU A 106 1.10 24.85 -21.43
N ASP A 107 0.77 26.15 -21.42
CA ASP A 107 1.45 27.17 -22.23
C ASP A 107 2.94 27.25 -21.86
N THR A 108 3.27 27.21 -20.57
CA THR A 108 4.67 27.20 -20.09
C THR A 108 5.44 25.99 -20.61
N LEU A 109 4.76 24.84 -20.79
CA LEU A 109 5.33 23.63 -21.34
C LEU A 109 5.32 23.59 -22.87
N GLY A 110 4.89 24.67 -23.55
CA GLY A 110 4.81 24.75 -25.01
C GLY A 110 3.60 24.01 -25.61
N VAL A 111 2.60 23.69 -24.79
CA VAL A 111 1.33 23.08 -25.22
C VAL A 111 0.26 24.16 -25.25
N ASP A 112 -0.26 24.45 -26.44
CA ASP A 112 -1.27 25.51 -26.65
C ASP A 112 -2.55 25.20 -25.85
N SER A 113 -2.77 25.97 -24.78
CA SER A 113 -3.93 25.79 -23.88
C SER A 113 -5.27 26.19 -24.53
N SER A 114 -5.25 26.89 -25.65
CA SER A 114 -6.46 27.16 -26.44
C SER A 114 -6.97 25.90 -27.15
N VAL A 115 -6.09 24.98 -27.46
CA VAL A 115 -6.32 23.72 -28.22
C VAL A 115 -6.43 22.51 -27.31
N TRP A 116 -5.62 22.47 -26.23
CA TRP A 116 -5.48 21.31 -25.37
C TRP A 116 -6.07 21.54 -23.98
N ASN A 117 -6.50 20.48 -23.35
CA ASN A 117 -6.92 20.44 -21.94
C ASN A 117 -6.66 19.05 -21.36
N GLY A 118 -6.65 18.93 -20.02
CA GLY A 118 -6.40 17.66 -19.39
C GLY A 118 -6.42 17.69 -17.87
N TRP A 119 -6.09 16.55 -17.30
CA TRP A 119 -6.00 16.36 -15.87
C TRP A 119 -4.67 15.74 -15.48
N ALA A 120 -4.33 15.89 -14.20
CA ALA A 120 -3.21 15.22 -13.57
C ALA A 120 -3.58 14.76 -12.15
N PHE A 121 -2.90 13.71 -11.69
CA PHE A 121 -2.99 13.22 -10.31
C PHE A 121 -1.64 12.71 -9.81
N GLY A 122 -1.48 12.68 -8.47
CA GLY A 122 -0.34 12.06 -7.80
C GLY A 122 -0.79 11.14 -6.67
N PHE A 123 -0.35 9.89 -6.69
CA PHE A 123 -0.64 8.84 -5.72
C PHE A 123 0.58 8.54 -4.86
N GLY A 124 0.47 8.65 -3.54
CA GLY A 124 1.49 8.17 -2.61
C GLY A 124 1.40 6.66 -2.40
N LEU A 125 2.41 5.90 -2.85
CA LEU A 125 2.38 4.43 -2.76
C LEU A 125 2.40 3.92 -1.31
N GLU A 126 3.13 4.58 -0.42
CA GLU A 126 3.19 4.20 0.99
C GLU A 126 1.85 4.35 1.69
N ARG A 127 1.04 5.35 1.32
CA ARG A 127 -0.31 5.51 1.87
C ARG A 127 -1.23 4.36 1.44
N LEU A 128 -1.12 3.93 0.18
CA LEU A 128 -1.83 2.74 -0.30
C LEU A 128 -1.39 1.47 0.45
N ALA A 129 -0.07 1.33 0.67
CA ALA A 129 0.49 0.21 1.42
C ALA A 129 0.00 0.19 2.88
N ILE A 130 -0.01 1.35 3.56
CA ILE A 130 -0.53 1.49 4.92
C ILE A 130 -1.99 1.03 5.00
N ILE A 131 -2.83 1.50 4.09
CA ILE A 131 -4.26 1.14 4.06
C ILE A 131 -4.43 -0.34 3.75
N SER A 132 -3.72 -0.87 2.74
CA SER A 132 -3.84 -2.27 2.31
C SER A 132 -3.42 -3.25 3.40
N MET A 133 -2.32 -2.98 4.09
CA MET A 133 -1.71 -3.85 5.09
C MET A 133 -2.12 -3.49 6.53
N GLU A 134 -2.89 -2.43 6.75
CA GLU A 134 -3.28 -1.91 8.08
C GLU A 134 -2.07 -1.60 8.96
N LEU A 135 -1.04 -0.98 8.37
CA LEU A 135 0.15 -0.62 9.10
C LEU A 135 -0.13 0.53 10.09
N PRO A 136 0.21 0.37 11.37
CA PRO A 136 0.01 1.42 12.38
C PRO A 136 1.00 2.58 12.25
N ASP A 137 2.08 2.39 11.49
CA ASP A 137 3.17 3.34 11.36
C ASP A 137 3.89 3.16 10.00
N ILE A 138 3.99 4.25 9.24
CA ILE A 138 4.65 4.24 7.92
C ILE A 138 6.11 3.77 7.98
N ARG A 139 6.80 4.02 9.10
CA ARG A 139 8.21 3.67 9.29
C ARG A 139 8.46 2.17 9.26
N LEU A 140 7.42 1.34 9.46
CA LEU A 140 7.50 -0.11 9.32
C LEU A 140 7.88 -0.56 7.90
N LEU A 141 7.55 0.24 6.89
CA LEU A 141 7.97 -0.03 5.51
C LEU A 141 9.49 0.01 5.30
N TRP A 142 10.22 0.67 6.19
CA TRP A 142 11.69 0.76 6.21
C TRP A 142 12.31 -0.03 7.36
N SER A 143 11.55 -0.90 8.01
CA SER A 143 12.07 -1.72 9.11
C SER A 143 13.16 -2.69 8.61
N ASN A 144 14.20 -2.87 9.43
CA ASN A 144 15.22 -3.89 9.23
C ASN A 144 14.89 -5.21 9.93
N ASP A 145 13.81 -5.26 10.72
CA ASP A 145 13.36 -6.49 11.40
C ASP A 145 12.76 -7.47 10.37
N GLU A 146 13.35 -8.65 10.25
CA GLU A 146 12.92 -9.67 9.30
C GLU A 146 11.49 -10.18 9.57
N ARG A 147 11.02 -10.12 10.82
CA ARG A 147 9.64 -10.49 11.20
C ARG A 147 8.63 -9.48 10.66
N VAL A 148 9.02 -8.20 10.60
CA VAL A 148 8.25 -7.14 9.96
C VAL A 148 8.28 -7.33 8.44
N LYS A 149 9.47 -7.44 7.84
CA LYS A 149 9.63 -7.58 6.37
C LYS A 149 8.85 -8.74 5.79
N LYS A 150 8.82 -9.90 6.46
CA LYS A 150 8.06 -11.08 6.04
C LYS A 150 6.56 -10.81 5.89
N GLN A 151 6.02 -9.84 6.63
CA GLN A 151 4.61 -9.46 6.62
C GLN A 151 4.26 -8.37 5.60
N LEU A 152 5.26 -7.63 5.07
CA LEU A 152 5.03 -6.54 4.12
C LEU A 152 4.65 -7.09 2.73
N LYS A 153 3.41 -7.56 2.62
CA LYS A 153 2.83 -8.11 1.39
C LYS A 153 1.44 -7.54 1.20
N LEU A 154 1.13 -7.08 0.01
CA LEU A 154 -0.22 -6.58 -0.32
C LEU A 154 -1.28 -7.63 -0.02
N GLY A 155 -2.37 -7.22 0.61
CA GLY A 155 -3.48 -8.09 1.00
C GLY A 155 -3.27 -8.90 2.28
N VAL A 156 -2.15 -8.71 2.97
CA VAL A 156 -1.88 -9.30 4.29
C VAL A 156 -2.01 -8.21 5.34
N THR A 157 -2.91 -8.41 6.31
CA THR A 157 -3.01 -7.52 7.47
C THR A 157 -1.80 -7.70 8.37
N PHE A 158 -1.12 -6.61 8.70
CA PHE A 158 0.06 -6.61 9.56
C PHE A 158 -0.32 -6.93 11.00
N LYS A 159 0.46 -7.82 11.63
CA LYS A 159 0.40 -8.09 13.06
C LYS A 159 1.64 -7.53 13.75
N GLU A 160 1.45 -6.79 14.84
CA GLU A 160 2.58 -6.25 15.59
C GLU A 160 3.50 -7.38 16.04
N VAL A 161 4.79 -7.20 15.80
CA VAL A 161 5.82 -8.13 16.29
C VAL A 161 6.13 -7.85 17.74
N SER A 162 6.45 -8.88 18.50
CA SER A 162 6.82 -8.75 19.91
C SER A 162 8.00 -7.77 20.08
N LYS A 163 7.89 -6.88 21.07
CA LYS A 163 8.97 -5.96 21.48
C LYS A 163 9.99 -6.65 22.41
N TYR A 164 9.67 -7.84 22.86
CA TYR A 164 10.51 -8.63 23.75
C TYR A 164 11.42 -9.55 22.94
N PRO A 165 12.63 -9.85 23.43
CA PRO A 165 13.50 -10.84 22.80
C PRO A 165 12.82 -12.21 22.80
N PRO A 166 13.03 -13.01 21.74
CA PRO A 166 12.47 -14.36 21.69
C PRO A 166 13.11 -15.26 22.76
N VAL A 167 12.29 -16.15 23.30
CA VAL A 167 12.74 -17.20 24.23
C VAL A 167 12.78 -18.51 23.48
N VAL A 168 13.97 -19.10 23.34
CA VAL A 168 14.16 -20.40 22.70
C VAL A 168 14.05 -21.49 23.75
N ARG A 169 13.32 -22.57 23.41
CA ARG A 169 13.17 -23.78 24.22
C ARG A 169 13.27 -25.00 23.33
N ASP A 170 14.14 -25.93 23.72
CA ASP A 170 14.24 -27.23 23.08
C ASP A 170 13.39 -28.25 23.87
N ILE A 171 12.64 -29.04 23.14
CA ILE A 171 11.83 -30.14 23.71
C ILE A 171 12.24 -31.43 23.04
N SER A 172 12.60 -32.43 23.84
CA SER A 172 12.91 -33.77 23.38
C SER A 172 11.86 -34.73 23.87
N PHE A 173 11.37 -35.58 23.00
CA PHE A 173 10.39 -36.61 23.34
C PHE A 173 10.57 -37.85 22.47
N ILE A 174 10.07 -39.01 22.98
CA ILE A 174 10.11 -40.27 22.27
C ILE A 174 8.77 -40.45 21.55
N VAL A 175 8.82 -40.91 20.32
CA VAL A 175 7.66 -41.14 19.47
C VAL A 175 7.72 -42.52 18.84
N GLU A 176 6.56 -43.07 18.49
CA GLU A 176 6.45 -44.34 17.78
C GLU A 176 6.92 -44.19 16.32
N LYS A 177 7.29 -45.31 15.73
CA LYS A 177 7.65 -45.42 14.33
C LYS A 177 6.46 -44.98 13.45
N GLY A 178 6.71 -44.01 12.57
CA GLY A 178 5.68 -43.42 11.71
C GLY A 178 5.10 -42.08 12.21
N PHE A 179 5.63 -41.53 13.29
CA PHE A 179 5.29 -40.20 13.74
C PHE A 179 5.59 -39.15 12.66
N VAL A 180 4.61 -38.25 12.44
CA VAL A 180 4.74 -37.15 11.47
C VAL A 180 5.03 -35.83 12.20
N PRO A 181 6.22 -35.22 12.03
CA PRO A 181 6.62 -34.00 12.75
C PRO A 181 5.62 -32.83 12.59
N ASN A 182 4.96 -32.73 11.43
CA ASN A 182 3.96 -31.68 11.21
C ASN A 182 2.78 -31.77 12.19
N ASN A 183 2.37 -32.94 12.63
CA ASN A 183 1.29 -33.08 13.62
C ASN A 183 1.67 -32.40 14.95
N TYR A 184 2.95 -32.48 15.33
CA TYR A 184 3.45 -31.78 16.51
C TYR A 184 3.52 -30.28 16.28
N PHE A 185 3.96 -29.83 15.12
CA PHE A 185 4.00 -28.41 14.80
C PHE A 185 2.60 -27.78 14.81
N ASP A 186 1.62 -28.48 14.30
CA ASP A 186 0.22 -28.03 14.32
C ASP A 186 -0.33 -27.98 15.74
N LEU A 187 -0.04 -29.00 16.57
CA LEU A 187 -0.42 -28.99 17.99
C LEU A 187 0.23 -27.82 18.75
N VAL A 188 1.51 -27.55 18.52
CA VAL A 188 2.20 -26.42 19.16
C VAL A 188 1.55 -25.09 18.77
N ARG A 189 1.20 -24.91 17.50
CA ARG A 189 0.51 -23.70 17.02
C ARG A 189 -0.90 -23.59 17.61
N GLU A 190 -1.62 -24.69 17.71
CA GLU A 190 -2.97 -24.70 18.29
C GLU A 190 -2.95 -24.32 19.77
N VAL A 191 -2.02 -24.89 20.55
CA VAL A 191 -1.94 -24.69 22.01
C VAL A 191 -1.34 -23.31 22.37
N ALA A 192 -0.28 -22.90 21.68
CA ALA A 192 0.46 -21.69 22.02
C ALA A 192 0.04 -20.45 21.19
N GLY A 193 -0.67 -20.65 20.08
CA GLY A 193 -1.22 -19.58 19.24
C GLY A 193 -0.16 -18.55 18.85
N ASP A 194 -0.48 -17.28 19.04
CA ASP A 194 0.38 -16.15 18.68
C ASP A 194 1.64 -15.99 19.56
N LEU A 195 1.81 -16.82 20.58
CA LEU A 195 3.03 -16.86 21.41
C LEU A 195 4.20 -17.54 20.71
N ILE A 196 3.94 -18.38 19.69
CA ILE A 196 4.98 -19.09 18.93
C ILE A 196 5.33 -18.31 17.67
N GLU A 197 6.60 -17.90 17.56
CA GLU A 197 7.13 -17.28 16.36
C GLU A 197 7.62 -18.33 15.35
N GLU A 198 8.39 -19.34 15.82
CA GLU A 198 8.95 -20.39 14.96
C GLU A 198 9.00 -21.74 15.69
N VAL A 199 8.86 -22.83 14.94
CA VAL A 199 9.06 -24.21 15.40
C VAL A 199 9.92 -24.93 14.37
N HIS A 200 11.03 -25.53 14.81
CA HIS A 200 11.95 -26.27 13.96
C HIS A 200 12.21 -27.66 14.53
N LEU A 201 12.35 -28.66 13.65
CA LEU A 201 12.92 -29.92 14.00
C LEU A 201 14.45 -29.78 14.04
N LEU A 202 15.06 -29.99 15.20
CA LEU A 202 16.50 -29.86 15.38
C LEU A 202 17.23 -31.14 14.98
N ASP A 203 16.79 -32.26 15.49
CA ASP A 203 17.44 -33.54 15.26
C ASP A 203 16.45 -34.70 15.42
N THR A 204 16.76 -35.86 14.80
CA THR A 204 16.05 -37.12 14.97
C THR A 204 17.08 -38.21 15.25
N TYR A 205 16.81 -39.01 16.29
CA TYR A 205 17.64 -40.12 16.66
C TYR A 205 16.82 -41.41 16.76
N GLU A 206 17.25 -42.43 16.04
CA GLU A 206 16.61 -43.75 16.06
C GLU A 206 17.55 -44.77 16.68
N ASN A 207 17.08 -45.52 17.68
CA ASN A 207 17.82 -46.62 18.27
C ASN A 207 16.87 -47.63 18.91
N GLU A 208 16.52 -48.68 18.15
CA GLU A 208 15.60 -49.71 18.58
C GLU A 208 16.08 -50.47 19.83
N ALA A 209 17.40 -50.60 20.03
CA ALA A 209 17.94 -51.29 21.20
C ALA A 209 17.84 -50.52 22.52
N LYS A 210 17.70 -49.18 22.44
CA LYS A 210 17.65 -48.27 23.61
C LYS A 210 16.28 -47.67 23.85
N LEU A 211 15.48 -47.52 22.81
CA LEU A 211 14.22 -46.79 22.86
C LEU A 211 12.99 -47.70 22.66
N GLY A 212 13.19 -48.95 22.28
CA GLY A 212 12.14 -49.93 22.05
C GLY A 212 11.66 -49.98 20.62
#